data_e49736abd92762a33213189ecff1b349
#
_entry.id   e49736abd92762a33213189ecff1b349
#
_cell.length_a   1.000
_cell.length_b   1.000
_cell.length_c   1.000
_cell.angle_alpha   90.00
_cell.angle_beta   90.00
_cell.angle_gamma   90.00
#
_symmetry.space_group_name_H-M   'P 1'
#
loop_
_entity.id
_entity.type
_entity.pdbx_description
1 polymer ?
#
loop_
_entity_poly.entity_id
_entity_poly.type
_entity_poly.pdbx_seq_one_letter_code
_entity_poly.pdbx_strand_id
1 'polypeptide(L)'
;MRQTEGFGMTRTINVVDAICGAGKTSWAIQYINESNKRMKQLAFGEEHENFIYVTPFLNEVERVKDSTNIGFVDPEVINGKGSKMKHFRALINAGQSIVTTHALFKKLDLDTLEMIEDAGYTLIMDEVANVMEQYNIDDDDFKVLIRDGMIKVEDAGTVVWLDDDYNGSRFYDIRILAESENLTYIDGTALYWTMNTRAFEAFEQVFVLTYMFDGQQQCGYYKANDIKFKKLSVANQDGRYELVDYNPKVEPRKEMYDLLNIYEDYQKEKSVSMMNNNYDSREKLTSQQKQFLLSSGWFDKASDKELKQLKNNLNNYFRNQVPTDNDNLYWTTKKSTASTLKNPKCKFNKKDDRS
;
A
#
# COMPACT_ATOMS: atom_id res chain seq x y z
N MET A 1 1.95 -20.15 -33.03
CA MET A 1 1.21 -18.92 -33.34
C MET A 1 -0.24 -19.14 -32.95
N ARG A 2 -0.61 -18.84 -31.74
CA ARG A 2 -2.02 -18.63 -31.34
C ARG A 2 -2.14 -17.15 -31.03
N GLN A 3 -2.80 -16.44 -31.91
CA GLN A 3 -3.30 -15.10 -31.62
C GLN A 3 -4.40 -15.27 -30.57
N THR A 4 -4.10 -14.91 -29.35
CA THR A 4 -5.13 -14.63 -28.34
C THR A 4 -5.72 -13.28 -28.70
N GLU A 5 -6.83 -13.29 -29.45
CA GLU A 5 -7.69 -12.12 -29.54
C GLU A 5 -8.22 -11.80 -28.14
N GLY A 6 -7.60 -10.82 -27.50
CA GLY A 6 -8.03 -10.31 -26.20
C GLY A 6 -9.37 -9.60 -26.35
N PHE A 7 -10.45 -10.28 -26.01
CA PHE A 7 -11.72 -9.67 -25.64
C PHE A 7 -11.60 -9.09 -24.22
N GLY A 8 -10.75 -8.10 -24.03
CA GLY A 8 -10.71 -7.34 -22.80
C GLY A 8 -11.52 -6.06 -22.99
N MET A 9 -12.77 -6.01 -22.51
CA MET A 9 -13.33 -4.72 -22.15
C MET A 9 -12.37 -4.11 -21.12
N THR A 10 -11.70 -3.03 -21.47
CA THR A 10 -10.82 -2.30 -20.56
C THR A 10 -11.69 -1.73 -19.43
N ARG A 11 -11.81 -2.51 -18.36
CA ARG A 11 -12.60 -2.12 -17.17
C ARG A 11 -11.92 -0.89 -16.54
N THR A 12 -12.70 0.13 -16.27
CA THR A 12 -12.18 1.36 -15.67
C THR A 12 -12.12 1.22 -14.15
N ILE A 13 -10.93 1.33 -13.58
CA ILE A 13 -10.73 1.28 -12.12
C ILE A 13 -11.27 2.56 -11.47
N ASN A 14 -11.99 2.42 -10.38
CA ASN A 14 -12.49 3.53 -9.56
C ASN A 14 -11.47 3.87 -8.46
N VAL A 15 -10.78 4.98 -8.57
CA VAL A 15 -9.87 5.47 -7.54
C VAL A 15 -10.61 6.46 -6.66
N VAL A 16 -10.90 6.08 -5.44
CA VAL A 16 -11.55 6.93 -4.44
C VAL A 16 -10.47 7.72 -3.71
N ASP A 17 -10.15 8.89 -4.26
CA ASP A 17 -9.09 9.78 -3.79
C ASP A 17 -9.70 10.87 -2.90
N ALA A 18 -9.50 10.74 -1.60
CA ALA A 18 -10.02 11.68 -0.60
C ALA A 18 -9.10 11.73 0.63
N ILE A 19 -9.12 12.86 1.34
CA ILE A 19 -8.31 13.06 2.55
C ILE A 19 -8.56 11.96 3.61
N CYS A 20 -7.60 11.77 4.51
CA CYS A 20 -7.79 10.90 5.66
C CYS A 20 -8.98 11.38 6.50
N GLY A 21 -9.81 10.44 6.95
CA GLY A 21 -11.02 10.77 7.71
C GLY A 21 -12.24 11.20 6.87
N ALA A 22 -12.13 11.33 5.55
CA ALA A 22 -13.27 11.66 4.68
C ALA A 22 -14.36 10.58 4.61
N GLY A 23 -14.09 9.38 5.14
CA GLY A 23 -15.07 8.29 5.17
C GLY A 23 -14.96 7.27 4.03
N LYS A 24 -13.80 7.15 3.37
CA LYS A 24 -13.57 6.16 2.30
C LYS A 24 -13.92 4.73 2.73
N THR A 25 -13.34 4.27 3.84
CA THR A 25 -13.62 2.94 4.39
C THR A 25 -15.07 2.81 4.86
N SER A 26 -15.66 3.88 5.40
CA SER A 26 -17.09 3.89 5.79
C SER A 26 -18.00 3.77 4.57
N TRP A 27 -17.67 4.44 3.46
CA TRP A 27 -18.35 4.25 2.19
C TRP A 27 -18.25 2.79 1.71
N ALA A 28 -17.05 2.20 1.74
CA ALA A 28 -16.87 0.81 1.30
C ALA A 28 -17.70 -0.17 2.13
N ILE A 29 -17.71 -0.02 3.45
CA ILE A 29 -18.54 -0.83 4.36
C ILE A 29 -20.03 -0.63 4.05
N GLN A 30 -20.46 0.62 3.83
CA GLN A 30 -21.85 0.92 3.44
C GLN A 30 -22.21 0.27 2.09
N TYR A 31 -21.35 0.37 1.08
CA TYR A 31 -21.53 -0.23 -0.24
C TYR A 31 -21.71 -1.76 -0.14
N ILE A 32 -20.83 -2.44 0.59
CA ILE A 32 -20.89 -3.88 0.85
C ILE A 32 -22.22 -4.25 1.56
N ASN A 33 -22.60 -3.51 2.58
CA ASN A 33 -23.82 -3.77 3.35
C ASN A 33 -25.10 -3.51 2.53
N GLU A 34 -25.07 -2.55 1.62
CA GLU A 34 -26.18 -2.30 0.69
C GLU A 34 -26.26 -3.39 -0.38
N SER A 35 -25.13 -3.91 -0.88
CA SER A 35 -25.10 -5.09 -1.74
C SER A 35 -25.75 -6.29 -1.06
N ASN A 36 -25.40 -6.58 0.19
CA ASN A 36 -26.04 -7.67 0.96
C ASN A 36 -27.57 -7.47 1.11
N LYS A 37 -28.05 -6.24 1.25
CA LYS A 37 -29.50 -5.98 1.26
C LYS A 37 -30.14 -6.28 -0.09
N ARG A 38 -29.49 -5.89 -1.18
CA ARG A 38 -29.94 -6.23 -2.54
C ARG A 38 -29.97 -7.74 -2.74
N MET A 39 -28.91 -8.44 -2.34
CA MET A 39 -28.82 -9.91 -2.42
C MET A 39 -29.98 -10.63 -1.74
N LYS A 40 -30.41 -10.15 -0.57
CA LYS A 40 -31.56 -10.73 0.16
C LYS A 40 -32.91 -10.51 -0.52
N GLN A 41 -32.97 -9.63 -1.52
CA GLN A 41 -34.17 -9.32 -2.31
C GLN A 41 -34.14 -9.98 -3.68
N LEU A 42 -33.00 -10.61 -4.07
CA LEU A 42 -32.87 -11.30 -5.35
C LEU A 42 -33.81 -12.49 -5.45
N ALA A 43 -34.30 -12.75 -6.65
CA ALA A 43 -35.06 -13.95 -6.95
C ALA A 43 -34.13 -15.16 -7.00
N PHE A 44 -34.71 -16.36 -6.90
CA PHE A 44 -33.94 -17.59 -6.99
C PHE A 44 -33.25 -17.68 -8.37
N GLY A 45 -31.91 -17.82 -8.36
CA GLY A 45 -31.10 -17.96 -9.59
C GLY A 45 -30.44 -16.66 -10.07
N GLU A 46 -30.61 -15.53 -9.37
CA GLU A 46 -29.83 -14.31 -9.62
C GLU A 46 -28.44 -14.40 -8.96
N GLU A 47 -27.45 -13.80 -9.63
CA GLU A 47 -26.05 -13.81 -9.17
C GLU A 47 -25.84 -12.93 -7.95
N HIS A 48 -25.00 -13.38 -7.04
CA HIS A 48 -24.59 -12.65 -5.85
C HIS A 48 -23.29 -11.88 -6.10
N GLU A 49 -23.20 -10.66 -5.62
CA GLU A 49 -21.96 -9.89 -5.65
C GLU A 49 -21.03 -10.39 -4.53
N ASN A 50 -19.88 -10.93 -4.91
CA ASN A 50 -18.83 -11.36 -4.00
C ASN A 50 -17.69 -10.33 -3.97
N PHE A 51 -17.06 -10.19 -2.81
CA PHE A 51 -16.04 -9.18 -2.58
C PHE A 51 -14.70 -9.81 -2.19
N ILE A 52 -13.61 -9.23 -2.74
CA ILE A 52 -12.28 -9.37 -2.17
C ILE A 52 -11.89 -8.01 -1.61
N TYR A 53 -11.77 -7.92 -0.28
CA TYR A 53 -11.33 -6.71 0.41
C TYR A 53 -9.86 -6.85 0.81
N VAL A 54 -9.01 -5.93 0.34
CA VAL A 54 -7.56 -5.97 0.57
C VAL A 54 -7.15 -4.77 1.42
N THR A 55 -6.46 -5.03 2.53
CA THR A 55 -6.01 -3.98 3.46
C THR A 55 -4.55 -4.18 3.87
N PRO A 56 -3.81 -3.10 4.20
CA PRO A 56 -2.41 -3.24 4.61
C PRO A 56 -2.21 -3.88 5.99
N PHE A 57 -3.22 -3.86 6.87
CA PHE A 57 -3.08 -4.21 8.27
C PHE A 57 -4.06 -5.29 8.75
N LEU A 58 -3.58 -6.22 9.58
CA LEU A 58 -4.41 -7.29 10.13
C LEU A 58 -5.54 -6.81 11.05
N ASN A 59 -5.34 -5.71 11.78
CA ASN A 59 -6.39 -5.12 12.60
C ASN A 59 -7.56 -4.56 11.77
N GLU A 60 -7.30 -4.09 10.55
CA GLU A 60 -8.34 -3.65 9.63
C GLU A 60 -9.12 -4.83 9.05
N VAL A 61 -8.50 -6.01 8.91
CA VAL A 61 -9.19 -7.26 8.53
C VAL A 61 -10.33 -7.55 9.50
N GLU A 62 -10.05 -7.55 10.81
CA GLU A 62 -11.09 -7.80 11.82
C GLU A 62 -12.16 -6.69 11.82
N ARG A 63 -11.74 -5.43 11.67
CA ARG A 63 -12.68 -4.32 11.57
C ARG A 63 -13.67 -4.47 10.41
N VAL A 64 -13.20 -4.88 9.23
CA VAL A 64 -14.07 -5.09 8.06
C VAL A 64 -15.05 -6.24 8.33
N LYS A 65 -14.58 -7.35 8.89
CA LYS A 65 -15.43 -8.49 9.29
C LYS A 65 -16.54 -8.07 10.25
N ASP A 66 -16.20 -7.29 11.27
CA ASP A 66 -17.13 -6.86 12.31
C ASP A 66 -18.12 -5.78 11.83
N SER A 67 -17.74 -4.98 10.84
CA SER A 67 -18.52 -3.84 10.35
C SER A 67 -19.42 -4.18 9.16
N THR A 68 -19.24 -5.36 8.55
CA THR A 68 -20.03 -5.78 7.38
C THR A 68 -21.03 -6.87 7.73
N ASN A 69 -22.16 -6.86 7.03
CA ASN A 69 -23.26 -7.82 7.23
C ASN A 69 -23.13 -9.07 6.34
N ILE A 70 -22.06 -9.17 5.55
CA ILE A 70 -21.70 -10.36 4.79
C ILE A 70 -20.59 -11.10 5.55
N GLY A 71 -20.56 -12.43 5.44
CA GLY A 71 -19.58 -13.25 6.14
C GLY A 71 -18.21 -13.22 5.45
N PHE A 72 -17.40 -12.19 5.67
CA PHE A 72 -16.03 -12.19 5.21
C PHE A 72 -15.17 -13.26 5.88
N VAL A 73 -14.37 -13.97 5.10
CA VAL A 73 -13.42 -14.98 5.58
C VAL A 73 -12.00 -14.53 5.31
N ASP A 74 -11.12 -14.59 6.33
CA ASP A 74 -9.69 -14.39 6.19
C ASP A 74 -9.01 -15.72 5.84
N PRO A 75 -8.20 -15.79 4.77
CA PRO A 75 -7.47 -17.01 4.44
C PRO A 75 -6.47 -17.42 5.52
N GLU A 76 -6.54 -18.64 5.99
CA GLU A 76 -5.72 -19.22 7.06
C GLU A 76 -5.00 -20.48 6.61
N VAL A 77 -3.99 -20.89 7.37
CA VAL A 77 -3.35 -22.20 7.23
C VAL A 77 -4.18 -23.23 8.04
N ILE A 78 -4.96 -24.05 7.36
CA ILE A 78 -5.89 -24.99 8.00
C ILE A 78 -5.13 -26.14 8.64
N ASN A 79 -5.31 -26.36 9.95
CA ASN A 79 -4.69 -27.43 10.74
C ASN A 79 -3.16 -27.53 10.59
N GLY A 80 -2.47 -26.41 10.37
CA GLY A 80 -1.03 -26.39 10.16
C GLY A 80 -0.56 -27.04 8.85
N LYS A 81 -1.47 -27.34 7.93
CA LYS A 81 -1.17 -27.95 6.62
C LYS A 81 -1.64 -27.06 5.47
N GLY A 82 -0.80 -26.96 4.43
CA GLY A 82 -1.09 -26.14 3.25
C GLY A 82 -0.62 -24.70 3.40
N SER A 83 -1.13 -23.81 2.57
CA SER A 83 -0.79 -22.40 2.56
C SER A 83 -2.06 -21.54 2.63
N LYS A 84 -1.91 -20.28 3.03
CA LYS A 84 -3.00 -19.29 2.96
C LYS A 84 -3.58 -19.18 1.55
N MET A 85 -2.74 -19.28 0.51
CA MET A 85 -3.16 -19.25 -0.90
C MET A 85 -4.06 -20.45 -1.24
N LYS A 86 -3.76 -21.64 -0.73
CA LYS A 86 -4.62 -22.81 -0.94
C LYS A 86 -6.02 -22.59 -0.33
N HIS A 87 -6.09 -22.01 0.85
CA HIS A 87 -7.38 -21.66 1.48
C HIS A 87 -8.09 -20.53 0.71
N PHE A 88 -7.35 -19.54 0.24
CA PHE A 88 -7.88 -18.45 -0.60
C PHE A 88 -8.60 -19.01 -1.84
N ARG A 89 -7.95 -19.92 -2.59
CA ARG A 89 -8.57 -20.58 -3.75
C ARG A 89 -9.81 -21.41 -3.37
N ALA A 90 -9.78 -22.09 -2.23
CA ALA A 90 -10.94 -22.85 -1.76
C ALA A 90 -12.14 -21.92 -1.44
N LEU A 91 -11.87 -20.73 -0.91
CA LEU A 91 -12.89 -19.71 -0.63
C LEU A 91 -13.50 -19.14 -1.94
N ILE A 92 -12.67 -18.90 -2.96
CA ILE A 92 -13.18 -18.50 -4.30
C ILE A 92 -14.12 -19.57 -4.84
N ASN A 93 -13.70 -20.83 -4.84
CA ASN A 93 -14.54 -21.93 -5.33
C ASN A 93 -15.85 -22.10 -4.53
N ALA A 94 -15.87 -21.66 -3.29
CA ALA A 94 -17.05 -21.69 -2.44
C ALA A 94 -17.92 -20.41 -2.58
N GLY A 95 -17.54 -19.46 -3.45
CA GLY A 95 -18.26 -18.19 -3.62
C GLY A 95 -18.30 -17.35 -2.35
N GLN A 96 -17.22 -17.38 -1.54
CA GLN A 96 -17.16 -16.63 -0.29
C GLN A 96 -16.54 -15.27 -0.48
N SER A 97 -17.09 -14.23 0.16
CA SER A 97 -16.41 -12.94 0.24
C SER A 97 -15.17 -13.05 1.13
N ILE A 98 -14.06 -12.51 0.65
CA ILE A 98 -12.73 -12.70 1.23
C ILE A 98 -12.17 -11.35 1.70
N VAL A 99 -11.68 -11.29 2.94
CA VAL A 99 -10.86 -10.17 3.40
C VAL A 99 -9.43 -10.64 3.58
N THR A 100 -8.47 -9.85 3.08
CA THR A 100 -7.05 -10.28 3.11
C THR A 100 -6.11 -9.10 3.17
N THR A 101 -4.80 -9.39 3.26
CA THR A 101 -3.76 -8.37 3.28
C THR A 101 -3.12 -8.17 1.91
N HIS A 102 -2.52 -6.98 1.69
CA HIS A 102 -1.68 -6.70 0.51
C HIS A 102 -0.59 -7.76 0.29
N ALA A 103 -0.02 -8.32 1.38
CA ALA A 103 1.02 -9.35 1.30
C ALA A 103 0.54 -10.66 0.69
N LEU A 104 -0.73 -11.05 0.87
CA LEU A 104 -1.30 -12.22 0.21
C LEU A 104 -1.76 -11.89 -1.20
N PHE A 105 -2.37 -10.72 -1.41
CA PHE A 105 -2.78 -10.24 -2.73
C PHE A 105 -1.61 -10.17 -3.73
N LYS A 106 -0.45 -9.70 -3.27
CA LYS A 106 0.79 -9.68 -4.05
C LYS A 106 1.24 -11.07 -4.58
N LYS A 107 0.77 -12.16 -3.95
CA LYS A 107 1.14 -13.55 -4.30
C LYS A 107 0.12 -14.23 -5.19
N LEU A 108 -0.86 -13.53 -5.72
CA LEU A 108 -1.82 -14.10 -6.67
C LEU A 108 -1.07 -14.50 -7.95
N ASP A 109 -1.24 -15.75 -8.35
CA ASP A 109 -0.76 -16.29 -9.61
C ASP A 109 -1.86 -16.27 -10.68
N LEU A 110 -1.47 -16.54 -11.91
CA LEU A 110 -2.38 -16.48 -13.06
C LEU A 110 -3.60 -17.40 -12.90
N ASP A 111 -3.41 -18.62 -12.38
CA ASP A 111 -4.51 -19.56 -12.13
C ASP A 111 -5.53 -19.00 -11.13
N THR A 112 -5.04 -18.36 -10.07
CA THR A 112 -5.91 -17.74 -9.06
C THR A 112 -6.65 -16.52 -9.61
N LEU A 113 -6.00 -15.74 -10.49
CA LEU A 113 -6.63 -14.60 -11.16
C LEU A 113 -7.72 -15.07 -12.14
N GLU A 114 -7.52 -16.18 -12.87
CA GLU A 114 -8.53 -16.79 -13.71
C GLU A 114 -9.75 -17.24 -12.89
N MET A 115 -9.53 -17.90 -11.73
CA MET A 115 -10.62 -18.28 -10.82
C MET A 115 -11.41 -17.05 -10.33
N ILE A 116 -10.74 -15.93 -10.04
CA ILE A 116 -11.39 -14.67 -9.62
C ILE A 116 -12.24 -14.11 -10.77
N GLU A 117 -11.71 -14.13 -12.00
CA GLU A 117 -12.39 -13.63 -13.20
C GLU A 117 -13.65 -14.43 -13.48
N ASP A 118 -13.57 -15.77 -13.44
CA ASP A 118 -14.71 -16.66 -13.65
C ASP A 118 -15.81 -16.48 -12.59
N ALA A 119 -15.42 -16.17 -11.37
CA ALA A 119 -16.33 -16.01 -10.25
C ALA A 119 -16.90 -14.58 -10.08
N GLY A 120 -16.46 -13.61 -10.87
CA GLY A 120 -17.06 -12.26 -10.94
C GLY A 120 -16.94 -11.44 -9.67
N TYR A 121 -15.75 -11.41 -9.03
CA TYR A 121 -15.53 -10.65 -7.79
C TYR A 121 -15.40 -9.15 -8.00
N THR A 122 -15.88 -8.38 -7.02
CA THR A 122 -15.56 -6.96 -6.85
C THR A 122 -14.35 -6.80 -5.90
N LEU A 123 -13.30 -6.08 -6.34
CA LEU A 123 -12.14 -5.73 -5.53
C LEU A 123 -12.34 -4.39 -4.82
N ILE A 124 -12.14 -4.38 -3.52
CA ILE A 124 -11.97 -3.14 -2.73
C ILE A 124 -10.59 -3.18 -2.09
N MET A 125 -9.73 -2.25 -2.49
CA MET A 125 -8.36 -2.14 -1.99
C MET A 125 -8.25 -0.91 -1.10
N ASP A 126 -8.02 -1.12 0.20
CA ASP A 126 -7.78 -0.05 1.17
C ASP A 126 -6.29 0.28 1.16
N GLU A 127 -5.98 1.49 0.79
CA GLU A 127 -4.67 2.01 0.38
C GLU A 127 -4.13 1.40 -0.92
N VAL A 128 -3.18 2.10 -1.55
CA VAL A 128 -2.51 1.65 -2.77
C VAL A 128 -1.67 0.41 -2.54
N ALA A 129 -1.66 -0.50 -3.51
CA ALA A 129 -0.75 -1.64 -3.48
C ALA A 129 0.69 -1.20 -3.84
N ASN A 130 1.65 -1.92 -3.30
CA ASN A 130 2.99 -1.90 -3.83
C ASN A 130 3.00 -2.72 -5.13
N VAL A 131 3.12 -2.04 -6.25
CA VAL A 131 3.02 -2.63 -7.60
C VAL A 131 4.38 -2.91 -8.24
N MET A 132 5.47 -2.42 -7.63
CA MET A 132 6.83 -2.59 -8.13
C MET A 132 7.83 -2.53 -6.96
N GLU A 133 8.74 -3.49 -6.90
CA GLU A 133 9.88 -3.52 -5.96
C GLU A 133 11.13 -3.99 -6.67
N GLN A 134 12.28 -3.41 -6.33
CA GLN A 134 13.54 -3.95 -6.84
C GLN A 134 13.74 -5.38 -6.33
N TYR A 135 13.97 -6.29 -7.23
CA TYR A 135 14.31 -7.68 -6.92
C TYR A 135 15.83 -7.84 -6.89
N ASN A 136 16.36 -8.17 -5.72
CA ASN A 136 17.79 -8.32 -5.54
C ASN A 136 18.22 -9.73 -5.97
N ILE A 137 19.00 -9.80 -7.02
CA ILE A 137 19.71 -10.99 -7.47
C ILE A 137 21.20 -10.64 -7.62
N ASP A 138 22.07 -11.61 -7.44
CA ASP A 138 23.47 -11.44 -7.78
C ASP A 138 23.63 -11.28 -9.30
N ASP A 139 24.41 -10.28 -9.72
CA ASP A 139 24.61 -9.99 -11.15
C ASP A 139 25.15 -11.18 -11.93
N ASP A 140 26.00 -11.99 -11.30
CA ASP A 140 26.57 -13.19 -11.95
C ASP A 140 25.54 -14.29 -12.09
N ASP A 141 24.61 -14.43 -11.11
CA ASP A 141 23.48 -15.36 -11.18
C ASP A 141 22.52 -15.00 -12.30
N PHE A 142 22.21 -13.71 -12.46
CA PHE A 142 21.35 -13.26 -13.56
C PHE A 142 21.97 -13.49 -14.94
N LYS A 143 23.28 -13.24 -15.09
CA LYS A 143 24.01 -13.54 -16.31
C LYS A 143 24.06 -15.05 -16.62
N VAL A 144 24.18 -15.90 -15.58
CA VAL A 144 24.11 -17.36 -15.74
C VAL A 144 22.76 -17.79 -16.28
N LEU A 145 21.66 -17.27 -15.71
CA LEU A 145 20.30 -17.59 -16.16
C LEU A 145 20.09 -17.26 -17.65
N ILE A 146 20.58 -16.10 -18.11
CA ILE A 146 20.51 -15.71 -19.54
C ILE A 146 21.40 -16.58 -20.41
N ARG A 147 22.67 -16.75 -20.01
CA ARG A 147 23.69 -17.51 -20.79
C ARG A 147 23.28 -18.96 -21.00
N ASP A 148 22.75 -19.57 -19.95
CA ASP A 148 22.37 -20.99 -19.97
C ASP A 148 20.97 -21.21 -20.58
N GLY A 149 20.33 -20.13 -21.06
CA GLY A 149 19.05 -20.18 -21.74
C GLY A 149 17.86 -20.50 -20.83
N MET A 150 18.02 -20.33 -19.52
CA MET A 150 16.95 -20.60 -18.54
C MET A 150 15.88 -19.50 -18.55
N ILE A 151 16.28 -18.28 -18.85
CA ILE A 151 15.38 -17.13 -19.00
C ILE A 151 15.65 -16.38 -20.31
N LYS A 152 14.60 -15.67 -20.76
CA LYS A 152 14.67 -14.68 -21.83
C LYS A 152 14.09 -13.37 -21.33
N VAL A 153 14.72 -12.27 -21.69
CA VAL A 153 14.14 -10.92 -21.51
C VAL A 153 13.51 -10.50 -22.85
N GLU A 154 12.24 -10.18 -22.82
CA GLU A 154 11.51 -9.71 -23.99
C GLU A 154 11.75 -8.21 -24.25
N ASP A 155 11.30 -7.69 -25.39
CA ASP A 155 11.52 -6.28 -25.79
C ASP A 155 10.93 -5.29 -24.78
N ALA A 156 9.83 -5.65 -24.12
CA ALA A 156 9.18 -4.86 -23.07
C ALA A 156 9.86 -4.97 -21.70
N GLY A 157 10.93 -5.79 -21.59
CA GLY A 157 11.63 -6.05 -20.33
C GLY A 157 11.07 -7.21 -19.52
N THR A 158 9.94 -7.82 -19.90
CA THR A 158 9.37 -8.97 -19.20
C THR A 158 10.37 -10.14 -19.24
N VAL A 159 10.59 -10.74 -18.06
CA VAL A 159 11.44 -11.93 -17.94
C VAL A 159 10.57 -13.16 -18.06
N VAL A 160 10.89 -14.02 -19.03
CA VAL A 160 10.18 -15.27 -19.28
C VAL A 160 11.07 -16.45 -18.91
N TRP A 161 10.50 -17.43 -18.20
CA TRP A 161 11.19 -18.69 -17.89
C TRP A 161 11.09 -19.65 -19.08
N LEU A 162 12.19 -20.32 -19.43
CA LEU A 162 12.27 -21.21 -20.61
C LEU A 162 12.62 -22.67 -20.28
N ASP A 163 13.15 -22.94 -19.08
CA ASP A 163 13.62 -24.28 -18.70
C ASP A 163 12.55 -25.04 -17.90
N ASP A 164 11.66 -25.74 -18.61
CA ASP A 164 10.56 -26.51 -18.01
C ASP A 164 11.06 -27.68 -17.13
N ASP A 165 12.27 -28.19 -17.41
CA ASP A 165 12.87 -29.32 -16.70
C ASP A 165 13.65 -28.91 -15.45
N TYR A 166 13.76 -27.62 -15.15
CA TYR A 166 14.48 -27.13 -13.98
C TYR A 166 13.88 -27.62 -12.66
N ASN A 167 14.66 -28.42 -11.93
CA ASN A 167 14.27 -28.99 -10.63
C ASN A 167 15.15 -28.45 -9.46
N GLY A 168 16.00 -27.45 -9.72
CA GLY A 168 16.89 -26.87 -8.73
C GLY A 168 16.17 -25.95 -7.75
N SER A 169 16.71 -25.80 -6.54
CA SER A 169 16.16 -24.90 -5.53
C SER A 169 16.70 -23.48 -5.64
N ARG A 170 17.88 -23.28 -6.28
CA ARG A 170 18.60 -22.00 -6.30
C ARG A 170 17.80 -20.87 -6.96
N PHE A 171 17.15 -21.16 -8.09
CA PHE A 171 16.40 -20.19 -8.88
C PHE A 171 14.90 -20.43 -8.85
N TYR A 172 14.42 -21.20 -7.89
CA TYR A 172 13.00 -21.56 -7.78
C TYR A 172 12.09 -20.33 -7.66
N ASP A 173 12.48 -19.36 -6.80
CA ASP A 173 11.69 -18.14 -6.62
C ASP A 173 11.64 -17.29 -7.90
N ILE A 174 12.75 -17.21 -8.63
CA ILE A 174 12.83 -16.49 -9.92
C ILE A 174 11.93 -17.18 -10.95
N ARG A 175 11.98 -18.51 -11.02
CA ARG A 175 11.13 -19.31 -11.89
C ARG A 175 9.65 -18.98 -11.66
N ILE A 176 9.18 -19.09 -10.42
CA ILE A 176 7.78 -18.80 -10.07
C ILE A 176 7.36 -17.38 -10.45
N LEU A 177 8.23 -16.39 -10.20
CA LEU A 177 7.94 -15.01 -10.55
C LEU A 177 7.93 -14.77 -12.05
N ALA A 178 8.82 -15.42 -12.80
CA ALA A 178 8.88 -15.30 -14.26
C ALA A 178 7.69 -16.02 -14.94
N GLU A 179 7.33 -17.22 -14.46
CA GLU A 179 6.13 -17.95 -14.92
C GLU A 179 4.82 -17.19 -14.65
N SER A 180 4.81 -16.36 -13.59
CA SER A 180 3.67 -15.49 -13.26
C SER A 180 3.74 -14.11 -13.93
N GLU A 181 4.70 -13.88 -14.81
CA GLU A 181 4.95 -12.58 -15.47
C GLU A 181 5.17 -11.42 -14.48
N ASN A 182 5.74 -11.73 -13.32
CA ASN A 182 5.94 -10.77 -12.23
C ASN A 182 7.41 -10.27 -12.16
N LEU A 183 8.23 -10.51 -13.18
CA LEU A 183 9.59 -10.01 -13.25
C LEU A 183 9.80 -9.15 -14.49
N THR A 184 10.38 -7.97 -14.28
CA THR A 184 10.71 -7.03 -15.35
C THR A 184 12.17 -6.58 -15.19
N TYR A 185 12.96 -6.68 -16.25
CA TYR A 185 14.32 -6.19 -16.32
C TYR A 185 14.33 -4.81 -16.99
N ILE A 186 14.72 -3.78 -16.26
CA ILE A 186 14.58 -2.38 -16.68
C ILE A 186 15.95 -1.82 -17.06
N ASP A 187 16.00 -1.17 -18.23
CA ASP A 187 17.18 -0.43 -18.78
C ASP A 187 18.48 -1.25 -18.79
N GLY A 188 18.40 -2.56 -18.85
CA GLY A 188 19.59 -3.42 -18.84
C GLY A 188 20.40 -3.39 -17.53
N THR A 189 19.81 -2.90 -16.44
CA THR A 189 20.56 -2.62 -15.20
C THR A 189 19.97 -3.24 -13.94
N ALA A 190 18.65 -3.36 -13.82
CA ALA A 190 18.04 -3.83 -12.58
C ALA A 190 16.79 -4.69 -12.85
N LEU A 191 16.65 -5.73 -12.02
CA LEU A 191 15.50 -6.60 -12.01
C LEU A 191 14.47 -6.09 -10.99
N TYR A 192 13.21 -6.04 -11.40
CA TYR A 192 12.09 -5.64 -10.54
C TYR A 192 11.04 -6.73 -10.50
N TRP A 193 10.53 -6.97 -9.31
CA TRP A 193 9.21 -7.55 -9.18
C TRP A 193 8.18 -6.51 -9.59
N THR A 194 7.29 -6.86 -10.50
CA THR A 194 6.16 -6.03 -10.94
C THR A 194 4.87 -6.82 -10.79
N MET A 195 3.82 -6.18 -10.31
CA MET A 195 2.51 -6.82 -10.25
C MET A 195 2.00 -7.06 -11.68
N ASN A 196 1.45 -8.23 -11.96
CA ASN A 196 0.81 -8.49 -13.26
C ASN A 196 -0.45 -7.61 -13.41
N THR A 197 -0.67 -7.03 -14.59
CA THR A 197 -1.85 -6.17 -14.86
C THR A 197 -3.17 -6.90 -14.65
N ARG A 198 -3.20 -8.20 -14.91
CA ARG A 198 -4.36 -9.06 -14.64
C ARG A 198 -4.82 -9.04 -13.19
N ALA A 199 -3.94 -8.68 -12.23
CA ALA A 199 -4.32 -8.49 -10.83
C ALA A 199 -5.39 -7.40 -10.61
N PHE A 200 -5.59 -6.53 -11.60
CA PHE A 200 -6.67 -5.53 -11.57
C PHE A 200 -7.76 -5.81 -12.62
N GLU A 201 -7.44 -6.52 -13.68
CA GLU A 201 -8.35 -6.82 -14.79
C GLU A 201 -9.27 -8.01 -14.50
N ALA A 202 -8.85 -8.93 -13.64
CA ALA A 202 -9.60 -10.13 -13.25
C ALA A 202 -10.91 -9.85 -12.48
N PHE A 203 -11.16 -8.62 -12.06
CA PHE A 203 -12.32 -8.26 -11.26
C PHE A 203 -13.40 -7.56 -12.07
N GLU A 204 -14.67 -7.78 -11.73
CA GLU A 204 -15.79 -7.07 -12.36
C GLU A 204 -15.74 -5.57 -12.09
N GLN A 205 -15.46 -5.21 -10.86
CA GLN A 205 -15.27 -3.83 -10.42
C GLN A 205 -14.06 -3.73 -9.51
N VAL A 206 -13.35 -2.61 -9.61
CA VAL A 206 -12.20 -2.32 -8.76
C VAL A 206 -12.37 -0.94 -8.14
N PHE A 207 -12.24 -0.88 -6.82
CA PHE A 207 -12.19 0.35 -6.04
C PHE A 207 -10.86 0.41 -5.29
N VAL A 208 -10.09 1.48 -5.48
CA VAL A 208 -8.86 1.76 -4.74
C VAL A 208 -9.11 2.98 -3.86
N LEU A 209 -9.12 2.77 -2.55
CA LEU A 209 -9.37 3.82 -1.56
C LEU A 209 -8.04 4.43 -1.14
N THR A 210 -7.76 5.67 -1.49
CA THR A 210 -6.44 6.27 -1.21
C THR A 210 -6.52 7.78 -1.02
N TYR A 211 -5.35 8.41 -0.87
CA TYR A 211 -5.20 9.86 -0.87
C TYR A 211 -3.99 10.29 -1.69
N MET A 212 -4.14 11.37 -2.48
CA MET A 212 -3.12 11.91 -3.37
C MET A 212 -2.61 10.88 -4.40
N PHE A 213 -3.53 10.19 -5.05
CA PHE A 213 -3.22 9.11 -6.00
C PHE A 213 -2.25 9.51 -7.10
N ASP A 214 -2.33 10.75 -7.61
CA ASP A 214 -1.45 11.23 -8.69
C ASP A 214 0.05 11.16 -8.34
N GLY A 215 0.39 11.22 -7.05
CA GLY A 215 1.77 11.08 -6.54
C GLY A 215 2.16 9.66 -6.16
N GLN A 216 1.27 8.67 -6.28
CA GLN A 216 1.52 7.30 -5.87
C GLN A 216 2.17 6.48 -7.00
N GLN A 217 3.00 5.51 -6.61
CA GLN A 217 3.65 4.58 -7.54
C GLN A 217 2.63 3.84 -8.39
N GLN A 218 1.50 3.43 -7.80
CA GLN A 218 0.42 2.73 -8.51
C GLN A 218 -0.20 3.58 -9.62
N CYS A 219 -0.28 4.91 -9.46
CA CYS A 219 -0.71 5.80 -10.54
C CYS A 219 0.25 5.78 -11.74
N GLY A 220 1.56 5.83 -11.46
CA GLY A 220 2.59 5.69 -12.48
C GLY A 220 2.52 4.34 -13.20
N TYR A 221 2.34 3.28 -12.44
CA TYR A 221 2.17 1.91 -12.95
C TYR A 221 0.92 1.80 -13.85
N TYR A 222 -0.22 2.33 -13.45
CA TYR A 222 -1.45 2.33 -14.27
C TYR A 222 -1.24 3.04 -15.61
N LYS A 223 -0.59 4.22 -15.56
CA LYS A 223 -0.28 4.97 -16.79
C LYS A 223 0.70 4.25 -17.72
N ALA A 224 1.73 3.61 -17.15
CA ALA A 224 2.74 2.87 -17.92
C ALA A 224 2.17 1.61 -18.60
N ASN A 225 1.13 1.01 -18.02
CA ASN A 225 0.50 -0.20 -18.53
C ASN A 225 -0.89 0.05 -19.17
N ASP A 226 -1.22 1.30 -19.54
CA ASP A 226 -2.47 1.68 -20.16
C ASP A 226 -3.74 1.27 -19.38
N ILE A 227 -3.64 1.03 -18.07
CA ILE A 227 -4.76 0.70 -17.21
C ILE A 227 -5.63 1.94 -17.02
N LYS A 228 -6.89 1.86 -17.44
CA LYS A 228 -7.83 2.98 -17.36
C LYS A 228 -8.36 3.14 -15.93
N PHE A 229 -8.34 4.36 -15.43
CA PHE A 229 -8.93 4.68 -14.13
C PHE A 229 -9.64 6.03 -14.16
N LYS A 230 -10.63 6.17 -13.28
CA LYS A 230 -11.28 7.46 -12.99
C LYS A 230 -11.11 7.78 -11.51
N LYS A 231 -10.93 9.07 -11.20
CA LYS A 231 -10.88 9.53 -9.82
C LYS A 231 -12.26 9.95 -9.35
N LEU A 232 -12.59 9.49 -8.16
CA LEU A 232 -13.79 9.84 -7.42
C LEU A 232 -13.39 10.36 -6.04
N SER A 233 -14.31 10.97 -5.33
CA SER A 233 -14.14 11.32 -3.93
C SER A 233 -15.34 10.83 -3.13
N VAL A 234 -15.31 11.02 -1.80
CA VAL A 234 -16.40 10.65 -0.89
C VAL A 234 -16.98 11.91 -0.28
N ALA A 235 -18.30 12.04 -0.35
CA ALA A 235 -19.06 13.03 0.39
C ALA A 235 -19.92 12.35 1.46
N ASN A 236 -20.03 12.98 2.63
CA ASN A 236 -20.94 12.57 3.68
C ASN A 236 -22.18 13.49 3.66
N GLN A 237 -23.34 12.91 3.43
CA GLN A 237 -24.62 13.59 3.47
C GLN A 237 -25.46 12.97 4.59
N ASP A 238 -25.55 13.65 5.73
CA ASP A 238 -26.32 13.22 6.89
C ASP A 238 -26.05 11.79 7.38
N GLY A 239 -24.77 11.38 7.36
CA GLY A 239 -24.33 10.05 7.78
C GLY A 239 -24.35 8.99 6.68
N ARG A 240 -24.79 9.33 5.47
CA ARG A 240 -24.68 8.50 4.28
C ARG A 240 -23.46 8.93 3.46
N TYR A 241 -22.63 7.98 3.06
CA TYR A 241 -21.43 8.21 2.25
C TYR A 241 -21.75 7.91 0.79
N GLU A 242 -21.44 8.86 -0.09
CA GLU A 242 -21.67 8.74 -1.52
C GLU A 242 -20.40 9.05 -2.32
N LEU A 243 -20.20 8.34 -3.44
CA LEU A 243 -19.14 8.68 -4.38
C LEU A 243 -19.56 9.90 -5.19
N VAL A 244 -18.66 10.85 -5.26
CA VAL A 244 -18.81 12.09 -6.04
C VAL A 244 -17.60 12.25 -6.96
N ASP A 245 -17.73 13.12 -7.96
CA ASP A 245 -16.60 13.45 -8.82
C ASP A 245 -15.44 14.04 -8.01
N TYR A 246 -14.23 13.60 -8.33
CA TYR A 246 -13.03 14.08 -7.66
C TYR A 246 -12.81 15.58 -7.94
N ASN A 247 -12.77 16.36 -6.87
CA ASN A 247 -12.45 17.78 -6.94
C ASN A 247 -11.49 18.19 -5.81
N PRO A 248 -10.19 18.31 -6.06
CA PRO A 248 -9.21 18.65 -5.04
C PRO A 248 -9.40 20.07 -4.47
N LYS A 249 -10.16 20.93 -5.14
CA LYS A 249 -10.40 22.32 -4.68
C LYS A 249 -11.36 22.42 -3.50
N VAL A 250 -12.17 21.37 -3.25
CA VAL A 250 -13.10 21.34 -2.10
C VAL A 250 -12.47 20.75 -0.85
N GLU A 251 -11.25 20.22 -0.94
CA GLU A 251 -10.54 19.74 0.24
C GLU A 251 -10.08 20.93 1.11
N PRO A 252 -10.28 20.88 2.44
CA PRO A 252 -9.93 21.96 3.36
C PRO A 252 -8.40 21.99 3.62
N ARG A 253 -7.59 21.99 2.55
CA ARG A 253 -6.12 21.93 2.62
C ARG A 253 -5.54 23.18 3.29
N LYS A 254 -6.13 24.33 3.03
CA LYS A 254 -5.68 25.57 3.61
C LYS A 254 -5.93 25.59 5.12
N GLU A 255 -7.14 25.23 5.52
CA GLU A 255 -7.54 25.15 6.94
C GLU A 255 -6.67 24.12 7.68
N MET A 256 -6.38 22.98 7.05
CA MET A 256 -5.45 21.97 7.60
C MET A 256 -4.03 22.52 7.69
N TYR A 257 -3.56 23.25 6.68
CA TYR A 257 -2.24 23.86 6.69
C TYR A 257 -2.11 24.94 7.78
N ASP A 258 -3.14 25.75 7.98
CA ASP A 258 -3.19 26.79 9.00
C ASP A 258 -3.15 26.23 10.45
N LEU A 259 -3.50 24.92 10.61
CA LEU A 259 -3.34 24.20 11.89
C LEU A 259 -1.92 23.65 12.11
N LEU A 260 -1.11 23.59 11.06
CA LEU A 260 0.26 23.08 11.16
C LEU A 260 1.20 24.18 11.67
N ASN A 261 1.80 23.93 12.82
CA ASN A 261 2.92 24.72 13.26
C ASN A 261 4.22 24.06 12.77
N ILE A 262 4.70 24.50 11.61
CA ILE A 262 5.95 23.99 11.05
C ILE A 262 7.09 24.70 11.77
N TYR A 263 7.88 23.91 12.50
CA TYR A 263 9.03 24.42 13.21
C TYR A 263 10.15 24.80 12.24
N GLU A 264 10.25 26.10 11.96
CA GLU A 264 11.31 26.68 11.14
C GLU A 264 12.49 27.07 12.02
N ASP A 265 13.26 26.11 12.48
CA ASP A 265 14.50 26.39 13.20
C ASP A 265 15.72 26.52 12.27
N TYR A 266 15.46 26.63 10.98
CA TYR A 266 16.48 26.76 9.97
C TYR A 266 17.20 28.07 10.06
N GLN A 267 18.38 28.11 10.65
CA GLN A 267 19.27 29.26 10.58
C GLN A 267 19.88 29.28 9.19
N LYS A 268 19.41 30.21 8.35
CA LYS A 268 19.84 30.39 6.95
C LYS A 268 21.35 30.35 6.74
N GLU A 269 22.11 30.84 7.70
CA GLU A 269 23.56 30.91 7.65
C GLU A 269 24.27 29.59 8.03
N LYS A 270 23.63 28.71 8.79
CA LYS A 270 24.25 27.47 9.32
C LYS A 270 23.65 26.19 8.75
N SER A 271 22.58 26.26 8.01
CA SER A 271 21.88 25.10 7.39
C SER A 271 21.63 23.92 8.35
N VAL A 272 21.32 24.21 9.61
CA VAL A 272 21.26 23.21 10.67
C VAL A 272 20.05 23.43 11.56
N SER A 273 19.22 22.40 11.71
CA SER A 273 18.10 22.44 12.63
C SER A 273 18.53 22.52 14.08
N MET A 274 17.99 23.46 14.85
CA MET A 274 18.24 23.56 16.28
C MET A 274 17.58 22.42 17.05
N MET A 275 16.53 21.81 16.53
CA MET A 275 15.89 20.64 17.10
C MET A 275 16.86 19.45 17.19
N ASN A 276 17.75 19.33 16.21
CA ASN A 276 18.81 18.33 16.18
C ASN A 276 20.13 18.88 16.73
N ASN A 277 20.10 19.61 17.83
CA ASN A 277 21.21 20.38 18.34
C ASN A 277 22.30 19.52 19.00
N ASN A 278 23.10 18.85 18.19
CA ASN A 278 24.34 18.19 18.63
C ASN A 278 25.52 19.00 18.09
N TYR A 279 25.79 20.15 18.69
CA TYR A 279 26.78 21.12 18.20
C TYR A 279 28.17 20.51 18.01
N ASP A 280 28.61 19.68 18.95
CA ASP A 280 29.96 19.09 18.92
C ASP A 280 30.18 18.11 17.78
N SER A 281 29.15 17.38 17.36
CA SER A 281 29.24 16.45 16.24
C SER A 281 29.03 17.11 14.89
N ARG A 282 28.39 18.27 14.84
CA ARG A 282 28.06 18.98 13.58
C ARG A 282 29.22 19.70 12.94
N GLU A 283 30.17 20.19 13.71
CA GLU A 283 31.38 20.81 13.19
C GLU A 283 32.20 19.82 12.35
N LYS A 284 32.09 18.52 12.68
CA LYS A 284 32.77 17.43 11.99
C LYS A 284 32.01 16.88 10.77
N LEU A 285 30.76 17.28 10.55
CA LEU A 285 29.95 16.79 9.43
C LEU A 285 30.23 17.61 8.17
N THR A 286 30.32 16.96 7.04
CA THR A 286 30.35 17.61 5.71
C THR A 286 29.02 18.34 5.46
N SER A 287 29.03 19.33 4.57
CA SER A 287 27.81 20.06 4.17
C SER A 287 26.72 19.11 3.65
N GLN A 288 27.09 18.05 2.96
CA GLN A 288 26.16 17.03 2.45
C GLN A 288 25.53 16.20 3.58
N GLN A 289 26.31 15.83 4.59
CA GLN A 289 25.80 15.10 5.77
C GLN A 289 24.86 15.97 6.61
N LYS A 290 25.11 17.29 6.69
CA LYS A 290 24.25 18.24 7.40
C LYS A 290 22.87 18.41 6.76
N GLN A 291 22.77 18.28 5.43
CA GLN A 291 21.50 18.41 4.70
C GLN A 291 20.49 17.29 5.00
N PHE A 292 20.96 16.12 5.41
CA PHE A 292 20.13 14.94 5.63
C PHE A 292 19.88 14.61 7.10
N LEU A 293 20.15 15.51 8.01
CA LEU A 293 19.81 15.37 9.43
C LEU A 293 18.28 15.32 9.57
N LEU A 294 17.79 14.44 10.47
CA LEU A 294 16.38 14.11 10.67
C LEU A 294 15.69 13.48 9.43
N SER A 295 16.46 13.04 8.45
CA SER A 295 15.93 12.21 7.35
C SER A 295 15.57 10.82 7.84
N SER A 296 14.77 10.08 7.04
CA SER A 296 14.44 8.68 7.35
C SER A 296 15.71 7.82 7.57
N GLY A 297 16.71 7.97 6.68
CA GLY A 297 17.99 7.26 6.80
C GLY A 297 18.82 7.67 8.02
N TRP A 298 18.69 8.91 8.51
CA TRP A 298 19.30 9.31 9.77
C TRP A 298 18.66 8.59 10.95
N PHE A 299 17.32 8.53 11.00
CA PHE A 299 16.62 7.80 12.08
C PHE A 299 16.98 6.31 12.12
N ASP A 300 17.26 5.67 10.98
CA ASP A 300 17.65 4.27 10.93
C ASP A 300 19.07 4.02 11.48
N LYS A 301 19.93 5.03 11.43
CA LYS A 301 21.35 4.94 11.82
C LYS A 301 21.67 5.70 13.11
N ALA A 302 20.70 6.44 13.64
CA ALA A 302 20.91 7.25 14.84
C ALA A 302 21.23 6.40 16.07
N SER A 303 22.30 6.75 16.76
CA SER A 303 22.67 6.13 18.04
C SER A 303 21.69 6.53 19.15
N ASP A 304 21.65 5.72 20.23
CA ASP A 304 20.84 6.02 21.41
C ASP A 304 21.19 7.39 22.01
N LYS A 305 22.44 7.81 21.92
CA LYS A 305 22.89 9.14 22.39
C LYS A 305 22.27 10.26 21.57
N GLU A 306 22.19 10.11 20.25
CA GLU A 306 21.58 11.10 19.36
C GLU A 306 20.07 11.15 19.54
N LEU A 307 19.41 10.01 19.66
CA LEU A 307 17.97 9.95 19.95
C LEU A 307 17.64 10.54 21.31
N LYS A 308 18.47 10.30 22.33
CA LYS A 308 18.32 10.93 23.66
C LYS A 308 18.48 12.44 23.59
N GLN A 309 19.44 12.92 22.80
CA GLN A 309 19.63 14.36 22.58
C GLN A 309 18.43 14.99 21.88
N LEU A 310 17.93 14.36 20.81
CA LEU A 310 16.72 14.80 20.11
C LEU A 310 15.52 14.84 21.05
N LYS A 311 15.33 13.82 21.89
CA LYS A 311 14.28 13.82 22.92
C LYS A 311 14.40 15.00 23.90
N ASN A 312 15.61 15.33 24.32
CA ASN A 312 15.83 16.48 25.20
C ASN A 312 15.49 17.80 24.49
N ASN A 313 15.85 17.93 23.22
CA ASN A 313 15.54 19.09 22.40
C ASN A 313 14.02 19.25 22.20
N LEU A 314 13.30 18.15 21.90
CA LEU A 314 11.84 18.13 21.84
C LEU A 314 11.21 18.58 23.16
N ASN A 315 11.70 18.03 24.28
CA ASN A 315 11.22 18.42 25.62
C ASN A 315 11.43 19.90 25.89
N ASN A 316 12.57 20.43 25.51
CA ASN A 316 12.90 21.86 25.69
C ASN A 316 11.98 22.74 24.82
N TYR A 317 11.76 22.34 23.56
CA TYR A 317 10.86 23.04 22.65
C TYR A 317 9.44 23.12 23.22
N PHE A 318 8.86 21.99 23.60
CA PHE A 318 7.49 21.95 24.14
C PHE A 318 7.34 22.64 25.50
N ARG A 319 8.41 22.81 26.27
CA ARG A 319 8.38 23.53 27.54
C ARG A 319 8.49 25.04 27.39
N ASN A 320 9.31 25.49 26.44
CA ASN A 320 9.76 26.87 26.41
C ASN A 320 9.28 27.64 25.16
N GLN A 321 8.89 26.95 24.11
CA GLN A 321 8.53 27.60 22.83
C GLN A 321 7.04 27.46 22.50
N VAL A 322 6.38 26.44 23.08
CA VAL A 322 4.96 26.16 22.79
C VAL A 322 4.11 26.72 23.92
N PRO A 323 3.06 27.52 23.64
CA PRO A 323 2.15 28.02 24.66
C PRO A 323 1.52 26.87 25.46
N THR A 324 1.52 26.97 26.78
CA THR A 324 1.10 25.91 27.72
C THR A 324 -0.39 25.63 27.72
N ASP A 325 -1.19 26.52 27.19
CA ASP A 325 -2.67 26.51 27.27
C ASP A 325 -3.33 25.68 26.16
N ASN A 326 -2.53 25.15 25.23
CA ASN A 326 -3.07 24.40 24.11
C ASN A 326 -3.09 22.90 24.39
N ASP A 327 -4.27 22.38 24.69
CA ASP A 327 -4.50 20.99 24.99
C ASP A 327 -4.42 20.04 23.76
N ASN A 328 -4.34 20.60 22.56
CA ASN A 328 -4.42 19.91 21.28
C ASN A 328 -3.09 19.90 20.51
N LEU A 329 -1.97 19.86 21.20
CA LEU A 329 -0.65 19.82 20.58
C LEU A 329 -0.27 18.38 20.21
N TYR A 330 -0.07 18.16 18.93
CA TYR A 330 0.38 16.90 18.35
C TYR A 330 1.71 17.10 17.65
N TRP A 331 2.52 16.07 17.63
CA TRP A 331 3.73 16.01 16.82
C TRP A 331 3.89 14.60 16.26
N THR A 332 4.60 14.47 15.17
CA THR A 332 4.84 13.17 14.52
C THR A 332 6.33 12.95 14.27
N THR A 333 6.71 11.70 14.21
CA THR A 333 8.08 11.26 13.92
C THR A 333 8.05 9.88 13.26
N LYS A 334 9.21 9.35 12.87
CA LYS A 334 9.33 8.00 12.32
C LYS A 334 8.83 6.95 13.34
N LYS A 335 7.97 6.04 12.90
CA LYS A 335 7.32 5.02 13.75
C LYS A 335 8.33 4.20 14.56
N SER A 336 9.45 3.80 13.96
CA SER A 336 10.50 3.00 14.62
C SER A 336 11.14 3.70 15.84
N THR A 337 11.19 5.02 15.86
CA THR A 337 11.82 5.83 16.93
C THR A 337 10.80 6.51 17.84
N ALA A 338 9.52 6.44 17.51
CA ALA A 338 8.46 7.12 18.26
C ALA A 338 8.45 6.77 19.74
N SER A 339 8.61 5.49 20.08
CA SER A 339 8.67 5.04 21.50
C SER A 339 9.84 5.64 22.27
N THR A 340 11.01 5.75 21.65
CA THR A 340 12.23 6.33 22.26
C THR A 340 12.09 7.83 22.49
N LEU A 341 11.48 8.53 21.53
CA LEU A 341 11.29 9.99 21.58
C LEU A 341 10.10 10.42 22.44
N LYS A 342 9.21 9.50 22.78
CA LYS A 342 8.01 9.76 23.58
C LYS A 342 8.31 10.55 24.84
N ASN A 343 7.52 11.61 25.08
CA ASN A 343 7.48 12.34 26.32
C ASN A 343 6.13 12.15 27.02
N PRO A 344 6.09 11.65 28.28
CA PRO A 344 4.84 11.46 29.03
C PRO A 344 3.99 12.72 29.20
N LYS A 345 4.60 13.89 29.08
CA LYS A 345 3.92 15.19 29.17
C LYS A 345 3.38 15.69 27.82
N CYS A 346 3.75 15.05 26.74
CA CYS A 346 3.26 15.40 25.41
C CYS A 346 1.99 14.59 25.12
N LYS A 347 0.87 15.21 24.79
CA LYS A 347 -0.43 14.54 24.58
C LYS A 347 -0.45 13.58 23.38
N PHE A 348 0.54 13.62 22.51
CA PHE A 348 0.82 12.62 21.49
C PHE A 348 0.90 11.18 22.04
N ASN A 349 0.94 11.00 23.34
CA ASN A 349 1.08 9.72 23.99
C ASN A 349 -0.22 9.00 24.33
N LYS A 350 -1.36 9.61 24.14
CA LYS A 350 -2.59 8.83 24.17
C LYS A 350 -2.59 7.98 22.92
N LYS A 351 -2.52 6.68 23.11
CA LYS A 351 -2.90 5.71 22.10
C LYS A 351 -4.29 6.10 21.61
N ASP A 352 -4.34 6.91 20.60
CA ASP A 352 -5.44 6.82 19.68
C ASP A 352 -5.11 5.61 18.83
N ASP A 353 -5.81 4.52 19.04
CA ASP A 353 -5.70 3.28 18.29
C ASP A 353 -6.19 3.46 16.83
N ARG A 354 -6.11 4.68 16.31
CA ARG A 354 -6.59 5.09 14.99
C ARG A 354 -5.48 5.57 14.06
N SER A 355 -4.25 5.11 14.28
CA SER A 355 -3.17 5.36 13.32
C SER A 355 -2.50 4.06 12.92
#